data_1da3498934489daccddb7c6a47d726b9
#
_entry.id   1da3498934489daccddb7c6a47d726b9
#
_cell.length_a   1.000
_cell.length_b   1.000
_cell.length_c   1.000
_cell.angle_alpha   90.00
_cell.angle_beta   90.00
_cell.angle_gamma   90.00
#
_symmetry.space_group_name_H-M   'P 1'
#
loop_
_entity.id
_entity.type
_entity.pdbx_description
1 polymer ?
#
loop_
_entity_poly.entity_id
_entity_poly.type
_entity_poly.pdbx_seq_one_letter_code
_entity_poly.pdbx_strand_id
1 'polypeptide(L)'
;MASSSPSGSALVPAFLGTTSRALGRRCFALPLASRNVESNYSLSPRKSFVVCAVAEKSALRYRKLGDSDLNISEITMGTMTFGEQNTEKEAHEMLSYAFERGINALDTAETYPIPIKKETQGRTDIYVGNWLKSQPRDKVILATKVSGYSERSTYLRDNAKVVRVDAANIRESVEKSLKRLNTDYIDLLQIHWPDRYVPLFGEFFYDSSKWRESVPVVEQLRGFQEMINEGKVRYIGVSNETSYGVMEFVHTAKVEGLPKIVSIQNSYSLLVRCKFEIDLVEVCHPNNCNIGLLAYSPLGGGALSGKYIDINSEAAKRGRLNLFPGYMERYNRSIAKEATIQYIELAKKYGLTLVQLALAFMRDRPFVMSSIIGATSLDQLKEDIDAFVTTPRPLPPEVMADIEALFNRYKDPAIL
;
A
#
# COMPACT_ATOMS: atom_id res chain seq x y z
N MET A 1 48.79 -38.82 -19.20
CA MET A 1 49.99 -38.00 -18.98
C MET A 1 49.62 -36.88 -18.03
N ALA A 2 50.28 -36.90 -16.91
CA ALA A 2 50.08 -36.01 -15.78
C ALA A 2 50.75 -34.66 -15.99
N SER A 3 50.25 -33.61 -15.34
CA SER A 3 50.98 -32.56 -14.63
C SER A 3 49.97 -31.43 -14.26
N SER A 4 49.68 -31.24 -13.07
CA SER A 4 50.34 -30.65 -11.91
C SER A 4 49.85 -29.18 -11.69
N SER A 5 49.17 -29.02 -10.55
CA SER A 5 48.85 -27.70 -9.94
C SER A 5 50.13 -26.96 -9.49
N PRO A 6 50.03 -25.67 -9.20
CA PRO A 6 50.39 -25.30 -7.84
C PRO A 6 49.39 -24.35 -7.11
N SER A 7 49.34 -24.59 -5.82
CA SER A 7 48.79 -23.81 -4.73
C SER A 7 49.49 -22.46 -4.55
N GLY A 8 48.72 -21.42 -4.31
CA GLY A 8 49.22 -20.12 -3.86
C GLY A 8 48.36 -19.59 -2.71
N SER A 9 48.84 -19.79 -1.50
CA SER A 9 48.39 -19.14 -0.28
C SER A 9 48.83 -17.68 -0.25
N ALA A 10 47.94 -16.75 0.03
CA ALA A 10 48.25 -15.37 0.35
C ALA A 10 47.72 -14.97 1.70
N LEU A 11 48.62 -14.50 2.49
CA LEU A 11 48.60 -14.08 3.88
C LEU A 11 47.64 -12.94 4.19
N VAL A 12 47.00 -13.05 5.38
CA VAL A 12 46.32 -11.98 6.09
C VAL A 12 47.37 -11.18 6.89
N PRO A 13 47.39 -9.85 6.88
CA PRO A 13 48.11 -9.08 7.89
C PRO A 13 47.23 -8.77 9.07
N ALA A 14 47.69 -9.20 10.23
CA ALA A 14 47.24 -8.78 11.54
C ALA A 14 47.77 -7.37 11.84
N PHE A 15 46.92 -6.46 12.33
CA PHE A 15 47.34 -5.24 12.98
C PHE A 15 47.06 -5.34 14.49
N LEU A 16 48.20 -5.33 15.24
CA LEU A 16 48.29 -5.18 16.66
C LEU A 16 48.13 -3.71 17.09
N GLY A 17 47.38 -3.52 18.07
CA GLY A 17 47.23 -2.64 19.17
C GLY A 17 48.08 -1.38 19.38
N THR A 18 47.47 -0.41 20.00
CA THR A 18 47.99 0.29 21.19
C THR A 18 46.98 1.28 21.73
N THR A 19 46.73 1.16 22.96
CA THR A 19 46.87 1.94 24.20
C THR A 19 45.70 2.87 24.55
N SER A 20 45.19 2.48 25.71
CA SER A 20 44.26 3.17 26.60
C SER A 20 44.73 4.57 27.03
N ARG A 21 43.78 5.49 27.17
CA ARG A 21 43.84 6.55 28.20
C ARG A 21 42.51 6.67 28.91
N ALA A 22 42.52 6.25 30.16
CA ALA A 22 41.49 6.46 31.15
C ALA A 22 41.46 7.96 31.55
N LEU A 23 40.27 8.55 31.57
CA LEU A 23 39.99 9.80 32.27
C LEU A 23 38.91 9.51 33.30
N GLY A 24 39.37 9.51 34.56
CA GLY A 24 38.54 9.30 35.74
C GLY A 24 37.55 10.45 35.95
N ARG A 25 36.31 10.06 36.28
CA ARG A 25 35.35 10.96 36.93
C ARG A 25 35.12 10.49 38.36
N ARG A 26 35.46 11.36 39.28
CA ARG A 26 35.25 11.22 40.73
C ARG A 26 33.76 11.25 41.04
N CYS A 27 33.29 10.22 41.72
CA CYS A 27 32.02 10.22 42.43
C CYS A 27 32.19 10.96 43.75
N PHE A 28 31.39 11.98 44.00
CA PHE A 28 31.19 12.54 45.35
C PHE A 28 29.98 11.84 45.98
N ALA A 29 30.23 11.12 47.04
CA ALA A 29 29.22 10.61 47.94
C ALA A 29 28.97 11.65 49.05
N LEU A 30 27.73 11.98 49.33
CA LEU A 30 27.30 12.72 50.51
C LEU A 30 26.39 11.82 51.37
N PRO A 31 26.45 11.94 52.70
CA PRO A 31 25.93 10.93 53.60
C PRO A 31 24.43 11.06 53.91
N LEU A 32 23.81 9.92 54.14
CA LEU A 32 22.46 9.76 54.66
C LEU A 32 22.36 10.28 56.10
N ALA A 33 21.46 11.20 56.36
CA ALA A 33 20.96 11.53 57.68
C ALA A 33 19.52 11.04 57.81
N SER A 34 19.34 10.07 58.67
CA SER A 34 18.05 9.56 59.11
C SER A 34 17.34 10.58 60.00
N ARG A 35 16.11 10.93 59.70
CA ARG A 35 15.14 11.50 60.67
C ARG A 35 13.79 10.83 60.46
N ASN A 36 13.41 10.02 61.38
CA ASN A 36 12.03 9.57 61.60
C ASN A 36 11.17 10.78 62.00
N VAL A 37 10.10 11.00 61.26
CA VAL A 37 8.97 11.80 61.72
C VAL A 37 7.70 11.04 61.32
N GLU A 38 7.08 10.45 62.33
CA GLU A 38 5.71 9.97 62.22
C GLU A 38 4.77 11.17 62.12
N SER A 39 3.98 11.26 61.09
CA SER A 39 2.81 12.13 61.08
C SER A 39 1.63 11.44 60.43
N ASN A 40 0.62 11.17 61.25
CA ASN A 40 -0.70 10.73 60.87
C ASN A 40 -1.36 11.77 59.95
N TYR A 41 -1.62 11.38 58.68
CA TYR A 41 -2.57 12.09 57.82
C TYR A 41 -3.60 11.11 57.31
N SER A 42 -4.88 11.39 57.70
CA SER A 42 -6.07 10.73 57.17
C SER A 42 -6.19 10.96 55.66
N LEU A 43 -6.22 9.86 54.90
CA LEU A 43 -6.48 9.88 53.47
C LEU A 43 -7.96 10.13 53.24
N SER A 44 -8.31 11.33 52.79
CA SER A 44 -9.59 11.58 52.13
C SER A 44 -9.55 10.98 50.68
N PRO A 45 -10.66 10.44 50.18
CA PRO A 45 -10.66 9.82 48.86
C PRO A 45 -10.43 10.90 47.77
N ARG A 46 -9.30 10.81 47.06
CA ARG A 46 -9.08 11.60 45.86
C ARG A 46 -10.12 11.22 44.81
N LYS A 47 -11.03 12.13 44.49
CA LYS A 47 -11.86 12.07 43.30
C LYS A 47 -10.92 12.05 42.11
N SER A 48 -10.81 10.91 41.44
CA SER A 48 -10.19 10.83 40.12
C SER A 48 -11.06 11.61 39.14
N PHE A 49 -10.63 12.80 38.79
CA PHE A 49 -11.14 13.50 37.62
C PHE A 49 -10.66 12.74 36.40
N VAL A 50 -11.55 11.91 35.83
CA VAL A 50 -11.40 11.44 34.46
C VAL A 50 -11.60 12.66 33.59
N VAL A 51 -10.53 13.34 33.21
CA VAL A 51 -10.54 14.31 32.13
C VAL A 51 -10.77 13.51 30.87
N CYS A 52 -12.04 13.38 30.45
CA CYS A 52 -12.33 13.06 29.06
C CYS A 52 -11.82 14.25 28.23
N ALA A 53 -10.56 14.18 27.82
CA ALA A 53 -10.10 14.97 26.69
C ALA A 53 -10.96 14.51 25.51
N VAL A 54 -11.87 15.37 25.08
CA VAL A 54 -12.50 15.26 23.76
C VAL A 54 -11.35 15.39 22.77
N ALA A 55 -10.83 14.27 22.30
CA ALA A 55 -9.82 14.27 21.25
C ALA A 55 -10.44 15.02 20.07
N GLU A 56 -9.92 16.20 19.74
CA GLU A 56 -10.24 16.85 18.48
C GLU A 56 -10.04 15.81 17.39
N LYS A 57 -11.12 15.54 16.61
CA LYS A 57 -11.06 14.60 15.48
C LYS A 57 -9.93 15.08 14.58
N SER A 58 -8.79 14.35 14.58
CA SER A 58 -7.65 14.72 13.73
C SER A 58 -8.11 14.68 12.27
N ALA A 59 -7.89 15.76 11.54
CA ALA A 59 -8.14 15.80 10.10
C ALA A 59 -7.19 14.86 9.36
N LEU A 60 -7.59 14.38 8.18
CA LEU A 60 -6.68 13.67 7.27
C LEU A 60 -5.48 14.55 6.92
N ARG A 61 -4.30 13.95 6.86
CA ARG A 61 -3.07 14.62 6.42
C ARG A 61 -2.86 14.35 4.93
N TYR A 62 -2.05 15.21 4.33
CA TYR A 62 -1.65 15.09 2.93
C TYR A 62 -0.14 14.95 2.84
N ARG A 63 0.31 14.19 1.84
CA ARG A 63 1.73 13.91 1.60
C ARG A 63 2.06 14.13 0.13
N LYS A 64 3.23 14.70 -0.14
CA LYS A 64 3.74 14.83 -1.50
C LYS A 64 4.13 13.45 -2.04
N LEU A 65 3.61 13.09 -3.22
CA LEU A 65 3.85 11.79 -3.82
C LEU A 65 5.15 11.78 -4.63
N GLY A 66 6.22 11.23 -4.06
CA GLY A 66 7.53 11.16 -4.71
C GLY A 66 7.99 12.54 -5.21
N ASP A 67 8.53 12.59 -6.43
CA ASP A 67 9.02 13.83 -7.07
C ASP A 67 7.91 14.65 -7.76
N SER A 68 6.63 14.26 -7.64
CA SER A 68 5.51 14.98 -8.24
C SER A 68 5.10 16.22 -7.42
N ASP A 69 4.20 17.03 -7.96
CA ASP A 69 3.49 18.08 -7.24
C ASP A 69 2.18 17.59 -6.60
N LEU A 70 1.85 16.29 -6.74
CA LEU A 70 0.64 15.70 -6.19
C LEU A 70 0.70 15.65 -4.67
N ASN A 71 -0.16 16.44 -4.02
CA ASN A 71 -0.34 16.41 -2.57
C ASN A 71 -1.53 15.52 -2.23
N ILE A 72 -1.25 14.22 -2.01
CA ILE A 72 -2.26 13.16 -1.87
C ILE A 72 -2.69 12.98 -0.42
N SER A 73 -3.99 12.80 -0.19
CA SER A 73 -4.50 12.41 1.15
C SER A 73 -3.92 11.05 1.57
N GLU A 74 -3.69 10.86 2.86
CA GLU A 74 -3.16 9.60 3.42
C GLU A 74 -4.12 8.39 3.25
N ILE A 75 -5.33 8.65 2.77
CA ILE A 75 -6.29 7.67 2.28
C ILE A 75 -6.57 7.98 0.81
N THR A 76 -6.55 6.95 -0.03
CA THR A 76 -7.02 6.95 -1.41
C THR A 76 -8.27 6.10 -1.50
N MET A 77 -9.32 6.57 -2.17
CA MET A 77 -10.53 5.80 -2.42
C MET A 77 -10.31 4.82 -3.56
N GLY A 78 -10.26 3.53 -3.25
CA GLY A 78 -10.23 2.45 -4.23
C GLY A 78 -11.63 2.13 -4.75
N THR A 79 -11.78 2.00 -6.06
CA THR A 79 -13.09 1.93 -6.73
C THR A 79 -13.39 0.57 -7.37
N MET A 80 -12.54 -0.43 -7.18
CA MET A 80 -12.60 -1.72 -7.90
C MET A 80 -13.89 -2.53 -7.72
N THR A 81 -14.76 -2.17 -6.79
CA THR A 81 -16.06 -2.84 -6.55
C THR A 81 -17.21 -2.21 -7.31
N PHE A 82 -17.02 -1.01 -7.84
CA PHE A 82 -18.07 -0.23 -8.51
C PHE A 82 -18.43 -0.82 -9.86
N GLY A 83 -19.70 -1.18 -10.03
CA GLY A 83 -20.18 -1.83 -11.25
C GLY A 83 -20.23 -3.35 -11.22
N GLU A 84 -19.77 -3.98 -10.11
CA GLU A 84 -19.95 -5.41 -9.84
C GLU A 84 -20.67 -5.61 -8.50
N GLN A 85 -20.09 -5.13 -7.38
CA GLN A 85 -20.68 -5.25 -6.05
C GLN A 85 -21.53 -4.03 -5.66
N ASN A 86 -21.29 -2.90 -6.31
CA ASN A 86 -22.01 -1.64 -6.05
C ASN A 86 -22.69 -1.11 -7.30
N THR A 87 -23.86 -0.58 -7.13
CA THR A 87 -24.58 0.23 -8.13
C THR A 87 -23.90 1.59 -8.31
N GLU A 88 -24.21 2.29 -9.38
CA GLU A 88 -23.72 3.64 -9.62
C GLU A 88 -24.13 4.63 -8.52
N LYS A 89 -25.37 4.52 -8.03
CA LYS A 89 -25.86 5.36 -6.94
C LYS A 89 -25.03 5.17 -5.67
N GLU A 90 -24.81 3.92 -5.24
CA GLU A 90 -24.00 3.61 -4.05
C GLU A 90 -22.54 4.08 -4.24
N ALA A 91 -21.99 3.93 -5.44
CA ALA A 91 -20.66 4.41 -5.77
C ALA A 91 -20.56 5.94 -5.63
N HIS A 92 -21.54 6.69 -6.15
CA HIS A 92 -21.58 8.15 -6.04
C HIS A 92 -21.77 8.62 -4.59
N GLU A 93 -22.61 7.94 -3.80
CA GLU A 93 -22.76 8.24 -2.38
C GLU A 93 -21.43 8.06 -1.62
N MET A 94 -20.70 6.97 -1.88
CA MET A 94 -19.39 6.72 -1.27
C MET A 94 -18.32 7.72 -1.73
N LEU A 95 -18.26 8.04 -3.02
CA LEU A 95 -17.32 9.01 -3.57
C LEU A 95 -17.55 10.41 -2.98
N SER A 96 -18.81 10.84 -2.90
CA SER A 96 -19.17 12.15 -2.33
C SER A 96 -18.80 12.23 -0.86
N TYR A 97 -19.14 11.19 -0.08
CA TYR A 97 -18.76 11.13 1.31
C TYR A 97 -17.24 11.14 1.52
N ALA A 98 -16.49 10.35 0.72
CA ALA A 98 -15.02 10.33 0.79
C ALA A 98 -14.44 11.73 0.53
N PHE A 99 -14.92 12.41 -0.50
CA PHE A 99 -14.46 13.74 -0.88
C PHE A 99 -14.79 14.79 0.20
N GLU A 100 -16.02 14.78 0.74
CA GLU A 100 -16.44 15.63 1.87
C GLU A 100 -15.58 15.41 3.14
N ARG A 101 -15.07 14.20 3.33
CA ARG A 101 -14.19 13.85 4.46
C ARG A 101 -12.71 14.17 4.19
N GLY A 102 -12.38 14.78 3.03
CA GLY A 102 -11.04 15.24 2.68
C GLY A 102 -10.20 14.23 1.89
N ILE A 103 -10.76 13.12 1.42
CA ILE A 103 -10.07 12.23 0.49
C ILE A 103 -10.07 12.88 -0.88
N ASN A 104 -8.88 13.23 -1.39
CA ASN A 104 -8.73 13.89 -2.68
C ASN A 104 -8.21 12.98 -3.79
N ALA A 105 -7.96 11.71 -3.51
CA ALA A 105 -7.41 10.76 -4.47
C ALA A 105 -8.34 9.57 -4.71
N LEU A 106 -8.54 9.24 -5.99
CA LEU A 106 -9.31 8.10 -6.46
C LEU A 106 -8.40 7.15 -7.23
N ASP A 107 -8.52 5.85 -6.97
CA ASP A 107 -7.78 4.79 -7.67
C ASP A 107 -8.73 3.90 -8.45
N THR A 108 -8.61 3.90 -9.77
CA THR A 108 -9.35 3.04 -10.71
C THR A 108 -8.40 2.26 -11.62
N ALA A 109 -8.89 1.52 -12.60
CA ALA A 109 -8.12 0.85 -13.63
C ALA A 109 -8.98 0.50 -14.84
N GLU A 110 -8.38 0.42 -16.03
CA GLU A 110 -9.09 0.05 -17.25
C GLU A 110 -9.75 -1.34 -17.18
N THR A 111 -9.23 -2.23 -16.29
CA THR A 111 -9.75 -3.59 -16.10
C THR A 111 -10.92 -3.68 -15.14
N TYR A 112 -11.21 -2.62 -14.37
CA TYR A 112 -12.22 -2.67 -13.31
C TYR A 112 -13.65 -2.67 -13.85
N PRO A 113 -14.62 -3.28 -13.15
CA PRO A 113 -14.54 -3.84 -11.79
C PRO A 113 -13.90 -5.24 -11.69
N ILE A 114 -13.68 -5.67 -10.44
CA ILE A 114 -13.17 -7.00 -10.11
C ILE A 114 -14.33 -7.86 -9.57
N PRO A 115 -14.46 -9.14 -10.01
CA PRO A 115 -13.59 -9.91 -10.91
C PRO A 115 -13.57 -9.37 -12.34
N ILE A 116 -12.40 -9.51 -13.00
CA ILE A 116 -12.23 -9.03 -14.38
C ILE A 116 -13.12 -9.85 -15.32
N LYS A 117 -14.05 -9.18 -16.01
CA LYS A 117 -14.98 -9.75 -17.00
C LYS A 117 -15.15 -8.80 -18.16
N LYS A 118 -15.27 -9.33 -19.37
CA LYS A 118 -15.52 -8.54 -20.57
C LYS A 118 -16.82 -7.73 -20.46
N GLU A 119 -17.86 -8.31 -19.90
CA GLU A 119 -19.22 -7.76 -19.81
C GLU A 119 -19.33 -6.58 -18.86
N THR A 120 -18.46 -6.47 -17.88
CA THR A 120 -18.46 -5.42 -16.86
C THR A 120 -17.30 -4.44 -17.01
N GLN A 121 -16.34 -4.75 -17.87
CA GLN A 121 -15.12 -3.97 -18.05
C GLN A 121 -15.42 -2.50 -18.34
N GLY A 122 -14.75 -1.62 -17.59
CA GLY A 122 -14.87 -0.18 -17.71
C GLY A 122 -16.07 0.44 -16.97
N ARG A 123 -16.98 -0.34 -16.38
CA ARG A 123 -18.12 0.22 -15.61
C ARG A 123 -17.64 1.10 -14.47
N THR A 124 -16.58 0.70 -13.79
CA THR A 124 -15.98 1.50 -12.69
C THR A 124 -15.57 2.88 -13.19
N ASP A 125 -14.84 2.95 -14.31
CA ASP A 125 -14.43 4.23 -14.91
C ASP A 125 -15.64 5.08 -15.30
N ILE A 126 -16.72 4.45 -15.82
CA ILE A 126 -17.95 5.16 -16.20
C ILE A 126 -18.62 5.77 -14.96
N TYR A 127 -18.75 5.02 -13.87
CA TYR A 127 -19.35 5.52 -12.63
C TYR A 127 -18.52 6.65 -12.02
N VAL A 128 -17.20 6.49 -11.96
CA VAL A 128 -16.29 7.56 -11.51
C VAL A 128 -16.39 8.78 -12.42
N GLY A 129 -16.40 8.58 -13.73
CA GLY A 129 -16.50 9.66 -14.73
C GLY A 129 -17.81 10.43 -14.63
N ASN A 130 -18.94 9.75 -14.40
CA ASN A 130 -20.22 10.41 -14.19
C ASN A 130 -20.25 11.25 -12.91
N TRP A 131 -19.63 10.76 -11.83
CA TRP A 131 -19.48 11.53 -10.59
C TRP A 131 -18.56 12.75 -10.79
N LEU A 132 -17.44 12.60 -11.49
CA LEU A 132 -16.48 13.68 -11.76
C LEU A 132 -17.10 14.90 -12.46
N LYS A 133 -18.15 14.73 -13.27
CA LYS A 133 -18.87 15.84 -13.94
C LYS A 133 -19.35 16.92 -12.99
N SER A 134 -19.66 16.54 -11.74
CA SER A 134 -20.16 17.44 -10.70
C SER A 134 -19.07 17.94 -9.74
N GLN A 135 -17.81 17.55 -9.96
CA GLN A 135 -16.71 17.89 -9.05
C GLN A 135 -15.74 18.90 -9.68
N PRO A 136 -15.08 19.73 -8.88
CA PRO A 136 -13.96 20.54 -9.36
C PRO A 136 -12.79 19.60 -9.71
N ARG A 137 -12.55 19.41 -11.01
CA ARG A 137 -11.58 18.39 -11.52
C ARG A 137 -10.17 18.58 -10.94
N ASP A 138 -9.74 19.82 -10.73
CA ASP A 138 -8.45 20.21 -10.18
C ASP A 138 -8.29 19.85 -8.68
N LYS A 139 -9.36 19.51 -7.99
CA LYS A 139 -9.35 19.07 -6.58
C LYS A 139 -9.31 17.55 -6.43
N VAL A 140 -9.43 16.81 -7.53
CA VAL A 140 -9.41 15.35 -7.54
C VAL A 140 -8.13 14.85 -8.20
N ILE A 141 -7.32 14.10 -7.45
CA ILE A 141 -6.19 13.34 -7.99
C ILE A 141 -6.73 12.02 -8.51
N LEU A 142 -6.77 11.86 -9.82
CA LEU A 142 -7.30 10.68 -10.49
C LEU A 142 -6.15 9.76 -10.91
N ALA A 143 -6.06 8.61 -10.26
CA ALA A 143 -5.14 7.55 -10.62
C ALA A 143 -5.87 6.43 -11.37
N THR A 144 -5.33 6.02 -12.53
CA THR A 144 -5.79 4.84 -13.27
C THR A 144 -4.61 3.98 -13.71
N LYS A 145 -4.89 2.86 -14.39
CA LYS A 145 -3.85 1.87 -14.70
C LYS A 145 -4.00 1.32 -16.10
N VAL A 146 -2.87 1.21 -16.81
CA VAL A 146 -2.72 0.40 -18.02
C VAL A 146 -2.33 -1.03 -17.64
N SER A 147 -2.95 -2.02 -18.25
CA SER A 147 -2.68 -3.43 -17.98
C SER A 147 -1.30 -3.83 -18.45
N GLY A 148 -0.59 -4.62 -17.63
CA GLY A 148 0.61 -5.32 -18.04
C GLY A 148 0.32 -6.47 -19.01
N TYR A 149 1.29 -7.36 -19.20
CA TYR A 149 1.12 -8.50 -20.09
C TYR A 149 -0.10 -9.36 -19.73
N SER A 150 -0.97 -9.61 -20.73
CA SER A 150 -2.13 -10.48 -20.58
C SER A 150 -2.60 -11.07 -21.90
N GLU A 151 -2.67 -12.41 -21.97
CA GLU A 151 -3.31 -13.13 -23.06
C GLU A 151 -4.82 -13.25 -22.86
N ARG A 152 -5.30 -13.08 -21.63
CA ARG A 152 -6.70 -13.28 -21.25
C ARG A 152 -7.56 -12.04 -21.41
N SER A 153 -6.96 -10.87 -21.40
CA SER A 153 -7.66 -9.57 -21.40
C SER A 153 -7.55 -8.84 -22.74
N THR A 154 -7.42 -9.59 -23.84
CA THR A 154 -7.24 -9.02 -25.19
C THR A 154 -8.38 -8.13 -25.64
N TYR A 155 -9.58 -8.29 -25.08
CA TYR A 155 -10.75 -7.44 -25.31
C TYR A 155 -10.58 -5.99 -24.82
N LEU A 156 -9.53 -5.70 -24.06
CA LEU A 156 -9.17 -4.32 -23.68
C LEU A 156 -8.69 -3.49 -24.87
N ARG A 157 -8.21 -4.16 -25.93
CA ARG A 157 -7.67 -3.55 -27.15
C ARG A 157 -8.49 -3.97 -28.37
N ASP A 158 -8.59 -3.09 -29.34
CA ASP A 158 -9.42 -3.36 -30.52
C ASP A 158 -8.82 -4.46 -31.40
N ASN A 159 -7.49 -4.54 -31.53
CA ASN A 159 -6.82 -5.44 -32.44
C ASN A 159 -5.61 -6.18 -31.85
N ALA A 160 -5.51 -6.31 -30.51
CA ALA A 160 -4.37 -6.99 -29.90
C ALA A 160 -4.59 -8.49 -29.77
N LYS A 161 -3.54 -9.28 -30.10
CA LYS A 161 -3.47 -10.71 -29.79
C LYS A 161 -3.06 -10.95 -28.32
N VAL A 162 -2.38 -9.99 -27.73
CA VAL A 162 -1.90 -9.96 -26.35
C VAL A 162 -1.85 -8.51 -25.89
N VAL A 163 -2.25 -8.26 -24.65
CA VAL A 163 -2.10 -6.94 -24.02
C VAL A 163 -0.66 -6.80 -23.53
N ARG A 164 -0.02 -5.68 -23.84
CA ARG A 164 1.35 -5.36 -23.48
C ARG A 164 1.49 -3.89 -23.02
N VAL A 165 2.68 -3.51 -22.57
CA VAL A 165 2.98 -2.12 -22.19
C VAL A 165 3.87 -1.48 -23.27
N ASP A 166 3.46 -1.58 -24.53
CA ASP A 166 4.08 -0.85 -25.64
C ASP A 166 3.35 0.48 -25.90
N ALA A 167 3.92 1.33 -26.74
CA ALA A 167 3.40 2.67 -27.01
C ALA A 167 1.94 2.65 -27.55
N ALA A 168 1.61 1.70 -28.42
CA ALA A 168 0.26 1.58 -28.99
C ALA A 168 -0.77 1.18 -27.93
N ASN A 169 -0.45 0.17 -27.09
CA ASN A 169 -1.30 -0.27 -25.99
C ASN A 169 -1.48 0.83 -24.92
N ILE A 170 -0.41 1.57 -24.59
CA ILE A 170 -0.49 2.70 -23.65
C ILE A 170 -1.44 3.77 -24.18
N ARG A 171 -1.27 4.20 -25.44
CA ARG A 171 -2.12 5.21 -26.08
C ARG A 171 -3.59 4.79 -26.07
N GLU A 172 -3.89 3.60 -26.56
CA GLU A 172 -5.25 3.08 -26.61
C GLU A 172 -5.90 2.99 -25.22
N SER A 173 -5.14 2.53 -24.21
CA SER A 173 -5.59 2.48 -22.82
C SER A 173 -5.95 3.85 -22.28
N VAL A 174 -5.07 4.84 -22.48
CA VAL A 174 -5.27 6.23 -22.03
C VAL A 174 -6.50 6.83 -22.68
N GLU A 175 -6.62 6.74 -24.02
CA GLU A 175 -7.75 7.33 -24.76
C GLU A 175 -9.09 6.72 -24.38
N LYS A 176 -9.14 5.38 -24.23
CA LYS A 176 -10.34 4.69 -23.75
C LYS A 176 -10.69 5.05 -22.30
N SER A 177 -9.69 5.18 -21.43
CA SER A 177 -9.91 5.57 -20.03
C SER A 177 -10.39 7.01 -19.90
N LEU A 178 -9.78 7.96 -20.60
CA LEU A 178 -10.21 9.36 -20.63
C LEU A 178 -11.68 9.50 -21.09
N LYS A 179 -12.06 8.74 -22.12
CA LYS A 179 -13.44 8.71 -22.60
C LYS A 179 -14.42 8.20 -21.56
N ARG A 180 -14.10 7.08 -20.86
CA ARG A 180 -14.96 6.53 -19.81
C ARG A 180 -15.02 7.42 -18.57
N LEU A 181 -13.89 7.98 -18.17
CA LEU A 181 -13.73 8.87 -17.01
C LEU A 181 -14.24 10.29 -17.26
N ASN A 182 -14.61 10.61 -18.51
CA ASN A 182 -15.13 11.91 -18.93
C ASN A 182 -14.23 13.08 -18.45
N THR A 183 -12.94 12.97 -18.72
CA THR A 183 -11.92 13.96 -18.36
C THR A 183 -10.84 14.03 -19.43
N ASP A 184 -10.16 15.17 -19.52
CA ASP A 184 -9.13 15.40 -20.54
C ASP A 184 -7.74 14.96 -20.06
N TYR A 185 -7.57 14.71 -18.76
CA TYR A 185 -6.28 14.29 -18.21
C TYR A 185 -6.40 13.32 -17.02
N ILE A 186 -5.34 12.54 -16.83
CA ILE A 186 -5.09 11.61 -15.71
C ILE A 186 -3.94 12.20 -14.88
N ASP A 187 -4.12 12.28 -13.57
CA ASP A 187 -3.05 12.78 -12.68
C ASP A 187 -1.93 11.76 -12.51
N LEU A 188 -2.27 10.48 -12.37
CA LEU A 188 -1.31 9.38 -12.20
C LEU A 188 -1.71 8.17 -13.04
N LEU A 189 -0.92 7.85 -14.07
CA LEU A 189 -1.09 6.61 -14.85
C LEU A 189 -0.10 5.58 -14.35
N GLN A 190 -0.58 4.40 -13.94
CA GLN A 190 0.26 3.34 -13.41
C GLN A 190 0.28 2.12 -14.34
N ILE A 191 1.41 1.43 -14.44
CA ILE A 191 1.44 0.06 -14.99
C ILE A 191 0.83 -0.86 -13.94
N HIS A 192 -0.30 -1.52 -14.26
CA HIS A 192 -1.08 -2.32 -13.29
C HIS A 192 -0.31 -3.54 -12.78
N TRP A 193 0.46 -4.18 -13.65
CA TRP A 193 1.45 -5.22 -13.37
C TRP A 193 2.50 -5.24 -14.48
N PRO A 194 3.71 -5.73 -14.21
CA PRO A 194 4.80 -5.70 -15.18
C PRO A 194 4.48 -6.40 -16.51
N ASP A 195 5.06 -5.89 -17.61
CA ASP A 195 5.03 -6.59 -18.90
C ASP A 195 5.88 -7.87 -18.85
N ARG A 196 7.05 -7.82 -18.20
CA ARG A 196 7.87 -9.02 -17.97
C ARG A 196 7.22 -9.98 -16.98
N TYR A 197 7.65 -11.25 -17.01
CA TYR A 197 7.21 -12.19 -15.99
C TYR A 197 7.74 -11.81 -14.60
N VAL A 198 6.83 -11.75 -13.65
CA VAL A 198 7.09 -11.71 -12.21
C VAL A 198 6.04 -12.61 -11.53
N PRO A 199 6.33 -13.24 -10.37
CA PRO A 199 5.35 -14.04 -9.65
C PRO A 199 4.27 -13.14 -9.04
N LEU A 200 3.03 -13.27 -9.52
CA LEU A 200 1.87 -12.45 -9.12
C LEU A 200 0.61 -13.30 -8.93
N PHE A 201 -0.38 -12.74 -8.23
CA PHE A 201 -1.74 -13.23 -8.16
C PHE A 201 -1.89 -14.71 -7.74
N GLY A 202 -1.09 -15.14 -6.75
CA GLY A 202 -1.08 -16.52 -6.23
C GLY A 202 0.24 -17.24 -6.47
N GLU A 203 1.12 -16.68 -7.28
CA GLU A 203 2.51 -17.13 -7.40
C GLU A 203 3.39 -16.37 -6.40
N PHE A 204 4.30 -17.07 -5.73
CA PHE A 204 5.15 -16.49 -4.68
C PHE A 204 6.62 -16.51 -5.03
N PHE A 205 7.07 -17.54 -5.73
CA PHE A 205 8.45 -17.76 -6.10
C PHE A 205 8.67 -17.51 -7.59
N TYR A 206 9.82 -16.95 -7.92
CA TYR A 206 10.21 -16.75 -9.30
C TYR A 206 10.49 -18.11 -9.97
N ASP A 207 9.79 -18.38 -11.07
CA ASP A 207 9.98 -19.56 -11.89
C ASP A 207 10.68 -19.14 -13.19
N SER A 208 11.98 -19.46 -13.30
CA SER A 208 12.76 -19.10 -14.46
C SER A 208 12.29 -19.72 -15.78
N SER A 209 11.52 -20.84 -15.72
CA SER A 209 10.94 -21.46 -16.91
C SER A 209 9.82 -20.63 -17.53
N LYS A 210 9.24 -19.70 -16.78
CA LYS A 210 8.20 -18.75 -17.24
C LYS A 210 8.77 -17.44 -17.77
N TRP A 211 10.11 -17.32 -17.83
CA TRP A 211 10.72 -16.14 -18.43
C TRP A 211 10.22 -15.93 -19.86
N ARG A 212 9.92 -14.71 -20.20
CA ARG A 212 9.53 -14.31 -21.56
C ARG A 212 10.14 -12.97 -21.92
N GLU A 213 10.30 -12.75 -23.19
CA GLU A 213 10.67 -11.43 -23.71
C GLU A 213 9.58 -10.41 -23.37
N SER A 214 9.99 -9.25 -22.89
CA SER A 214 9.11 -8.14 -22.52
C SER A 214 9.37 -6.92 -23.38
N VAL A 215 8.42 -6.01 -23.46
CA VAL A 215 8.63 -4.68 -24.01
C VAL A 215 9.75 -3.99 -23.22
N PRO A 216 10.82 -3.51 -23.88
CA PRO A 216 11.90 -2.81 -23.19
C PRO A 216 11.39 -1.60 -22.39
N VAL A 217 11.97 -1.36 -21.20
CA VAL A 217 11.54 -0.25 -20.34
C VAL A 217 11.67 1.11 -21.03
N VAL A 218 12.68 1.28 -21.88
CA VAL A 218 12.86 2.51 -22.67
C VAL A 218 11.68 2.75 -23.62
N GLU A 219 11.15 1.72 -24.25
CA GLU A 219 9.96 1.82 -25.13
C GLU A 219 8.70 2.15 -24.31
N GLN A 220 8.50 1.48 -23.16
CA GLN A 220 7.42 1.78 -22.27
C GLN A 220 7.44 3.26 -21.83
N LEU A 221 8.60 3.76 -21.39
CA LEU A 221 8.78 5.15 -20.96
C LEU A 221 8.56 6.16 -22.10
N ARG A 222 8.97 5.84 -23.32
CA ARG A 222 8.69 6.68 -24.51
C ARG A 222 7.19 6.76 -24.80
N GLY A 223 6.46 5.64 -24.69
CA GLY A 223 5.00 5.64 -24.81
C GLY A 223 4.31 6.52 -23.76
N PHE A 224 4.78 6.51 -22.53
CA PHE A 224 4.29 7.42 -21.48
C PHE A 224 4.68 8.87 -21.74
N GLN A 225 5.90 9.12 -22.22
CA GLN A 225 6.34 10.48 -22.57
C GLN A 225 5.43 11.12 -23.62
N GLU A 226 4.98 10.35 -24.62
CA GLU A 226 4.00 10.85 -25.61
C GLU A 226 2.71 11.32 -24.94
N MET A 227 2.14 10.52 -24.02
CA MET A 227 0.93 10.88 -23.30
C MET A 227 1.10 12.10 -22.40
N ILE A 228 2.28 12.26 -21.80
CA ILE A 228 2.63 13.45 -21.02
C ILE A 228 2.76 14.68 -21.92
N ASN A 229 3.44 14.57 -23.04
CA ASN A 229 3.61 15.68 -24.01
C ASN A 229 2.27 16.15 -24.60
N GLU A 230 1.30 15.24 -24.75
CA GLU A 230 -0.06 15.56 -25.18
C GLU A 230 -0.94 16.15 -24.04
N GLY A 231 -0.42 16.25 -22.83
CA GLY A 231 -1.16 16.72 -21.65
C GLY A 231 -2.22 15.76 -21.13
N LYS A 232 -2.27 14.52 -21.64
CA LYS A 232 -3.24 13.49 -21.24
C LYS A 232 -2.91 12.82 -19.92
N VAL A 233 -1.61 12.79 -19.54
CA VAL A 233 -1.09 12.20 -18.32
C VAL A 233 -0.13 13.18 -17.66
N ARG A 234 -0.22 13.36 -16.33
CA ARG A 234 0.70 14.23 -15.59
C ARG A 234 1.91 13.47 -15.04
N TYR A 235 1.66 12.37 -14.37
CA TYR A 235 2.70 11.55 -13.74
C TYR A 235 2.48 10.07 -14.00
N ILE A 236 3.57 9.30 -13.90
CA ILE A 236 3.55 7.86 -14.10
C ILE A 236 4.01 7.11 -12.85
N GLY A 237 3.50 5.89 -12.67
CA GLY A 237 3.85 4.99 -11.58
C GLY A 237 3.82 3.53 -12.02
N VAL A 238 4.18 2.66 -11.12
CA VAL A 238 4.15 1.20 -11.32
C VAL A 238 3.31 0.53 -10.23
N SER A 239 2.83 -0.67 -10.49
CA SER A 239 2.11 -1.48 -9.51
C SER A 239 2.52 -2.94 -9.61
N ASN A 240 2.50 -3.64 -8.47
CA ASN A 240 2.95 -5.03 -8.38
C ASN A 240 4.39 -5.22 -8.88
N GLU A 241 5.22 -4.19 -8.68
CA GLU A 241 6.57 -4.15 -9.18
C GLU A 241 7.57 -4.63 -8.12
N THR A 242 8.71 -5.11 -8.58
CA THR A 242 9.84 -5.58 -7.76
C THR A 242 10.94 -4.52 -7.69
N SER A 243 11.89 -4.70 -6.77
CA SER A 243 13.06 -3.82 -6.66
C SER A 243 13.86 -3.74 -7.95
N TYR A 244 14.03 -4.89 -8.65
CA TYR A 244 14.69 -4.92 -9.97
C TYR A 244 14.00 -3.99 -10.97
N GLY A 245 12.65 -4.11 -11.11
CA GLY A 245 11.95 -3.29 -12.08
C GLY A 245 11.92 -1.81 -11.71
N VAL A 246 11.74 -1.48 -10.42
CA VAL A 246 11.82 -0.07 -9.97
C VAL A 246 13.18 0.54 -10.34
N MET A 247 14.28 -0.17 -10.06
CA MET A 247 15.62 0.32 -10.39
C MET A 247 15.82 0.44 -11.89
N GLU A 248 15.31 -0.48 -12.69
CA GLU A 248 15.39 -0.42 -14.15
C GLU A 248 14.63 0.76 -14.73
N PHE A 249 13.41 1.03 -14.27
CA PHE A 249 12.63 2.23 -14.63
C PHE A 249 13.37 3.51 -14.28
N VAL A 250 13.90 3.63 -13.06
CA VAL A 250 14.63 4.83 -12.60
C VAL A 250 15.93 5.03 -13.36
N HIS A 251 16.70 3.95 -13.56
CA HIS A 251 17.95 4.00 -14.31
C HIS A 251 17.72 4.42 -15.77
N THR A 252 16.79 3.76 -16.46
CA THR A 252 16.44 4.06 -17.86
C THR A 252 15.94 5.49 -18.00
N ALA A 253 15.04 5.94 -17.11
CA ALA A 253 14.53 7.32 -17.12
C ALA A 253 15.68 8.33 -17.02
N LYS A 254 16.65 8.09 -16.12
CA LYS A 254 17.81 8.97 -15.93
C LYS A 254 18.76 8.99 -17.13
N VAL A 255 19.07 7.83 -17.70
CA VAL A 255 20.02 7.70 -18.81
C VAL A 255 19.44 8.28 -20.11
N GLU A 256 18.17 8.01 -20.38
CA GLU A 256 17.48 8.40 -21.62
C GLU A 256 16.80 9.79 -21.52
N GLY A 257 16.82 10.44 -20.36
CA GLY A 257 16.13 11.72 -20.16
C GLY A 257 14.59 11.59 -20.25
N LEU A 258 14.03 10.44 -19.85
CA LEU A 258 12.62 10.11 -19.92
C LEU A 258 11.91 10.35 -18.58
N PRO A 259 10.57 10.33 -18.53
CA PRO A 259 9.81 10.53 -17.30
C PRO A 259 10.16 9.47 -16.25
N LYS A 260 10.42 9.93 -15.03
CA LYS A 260 10.64 9.06 -13.88
C LYS A 260 9.30 8.65 -13.26
N ILE A 261 9.19 7.40 -12.81
CA ILE A 261 8.05 6.94 -12.00
C ILE A 261 8.06 7.64 -10.63
N VAL A 262 6.91 8.12 -10.17
CA VAL A 262 6.77 8.83 -8.88
C VAL A 262 6.15 7.98 -7.78
N SER A 263 5.54 6.86 -8.14
CA SER A 263 4.86 5.97 -7.20
C SER A 263 5.04 4.50 -7.53
N ILE A 264 4.93 3.68 -6.48
CA ILE A 264 4.71 2.24 -6.57
C ILE A 264 3.43 1.89 -5.82
N GLN A 265 2.55 1.07 -6.45
CA GLN A 265 1.33 0.59 -5.82
C GLN A 265 1.45 -0.92 -5.57
N ASN A 266 1.76 -1.30 -4.33
CA ASN A 266 1.96 -2.70 -3.93
C ASN A 266 1.08 -3.09 -2.75
N SER A 267 0.82 -4.41 -2.60
CA SER A 267 0.13 -4.96 -1.43
C SER A 267 0.95 -4.72 -0.18
N TYR A 268 0.33 -4.11 0.84
CA TYR A 268 0.94 -3.94 2.15
C TYR A 268 -0.13 -3.91 3.24
N SER A 269 0.07 -4.67 4.32
CA SER A 269 -0.85 -4.77 5.48
C SER A 269 -0.17 -5.52 6.62
N LEU A 270 -0.82 -5.67 7.79
CA LEU A 270 -0.35 -6.54 8.88
C LEU A 270 -0.08 -7.99 8.45
N LEU A 271 -0.69 -8.48 7.37
CA LEU A 271 -0.54 -9.84 6.85
C LEU A 271 0.43 -9.95 5.67
N VAL A 272 0.90 -8.83 5.11
CA VAL A 272 1.81 -8.78 3.96
C VAL A 272 2.74 -7.59 4.15
N ARG A 273 3.98 -7.82 4.58
CA ARG A 273 4.98 -6.79 4.89
C ARG A 273 6.30 -6.96 4.14
N CYS A 274 6.82 -8.20 4.10
CA CYS A 274 8.16 -8.47 3.59
C CYS A 274 8.35 -8.06 2.13
N LYS A 275 7.32 -8.16 1.30
CA LYS A 275 7.39 -7.74 -0.12
C LYS A 275 7.78 -6.28 -0.32
N PHE A 276 7.62 -5.45 0.70
CA PHE A 276 8.02 -4.06 0.65
C PHE A 276 9.13 -3.73 1.65
N GLU A 277 9.07 -4.25 2.89
CA GLU A 277 9.98 -3.87 3.96
C GLU A 277 11.41 -4.43 3.81
N ILE A 278 11.63 -5.49 3.00
CA ILE A 278 12.95 -6.11 2.87
C ILE A 278 13.88 -5.26 2.02
N ASP A 279 13.44 -4.84 0.83
CA ASP A 279 14.29 -4.17 -0.15
C ASP A 279 13.64 -2.91 -0.78
N LEU A 280 12.35 -2.96 -1.09
CA LEU A 280 11.66 -1.84 -1.73
C LEU A 280 11.63 -0.58 -0.86
N VAL A 281 11.61 -0.70 0.46
CA VAL A 281 11.66 0.46 1.36
C VAL A 281 12.95 1.24 1.21
N GLU A 282 14.10 0.55 1.02
CA GLU A 282 15.38 1.19 0.74
C GLU A 282 15.38 1.83 -0.64
N VAL A 283 14.99 1.08 -1.67
CA VAL A 283 14.94 1.58 -3.05
C VAL A 283 14.06 2.83 -3.17
N CYS A 284 12.87 2.78 -2.56
CA CYS A 284 11.87 3.86 -2.65
C CYS A 284 12.14 5.03 -1.69
N HIS A 285 13.13 4.91 -0.79
CA HIS A 285 13.44 5.93 0.22
C HIS A 285 13.64 7.32 -0.40
N PRO A 286 13.16 8.42 0.26
CA PRO A 286 13.29 9.78 -0.26
C PRO A 286 14.71 10.20 -0.64
N ASN A 287 15.72 9.72 0.09
CA ASN A 287 17.13 10.00 -0.20
C ASN A 287 17.73 9.13 -1.34
N ASN A 288 16.99 8.12 -1.82
CA ASN A 288 17.40 7.23 -2.91
C ASN A 288 16.58 7.53 -4.16
N CYS A 289 15.58 6.70 -4.47
CA CYS A 289 14.77 6.92 -5.66
C CYS A 289 13.57 7.86 -5.44
N ASN A 290 13.21 8.19 -4.21
CA ASN A 290 12.07 9.03 -3.85
C ASN A 290 10.77 8.64 -4.58
N ILE A 291 10.30 7.42 -4.33
CA ILE A 291 9.09 6.84 -4.92
C ILE A 291 8.08 6.55 -3.82
N GLY A 292 6.88 7.12 -3.90
CA GLY A 292 5.87 6.97 -2.86
C GLY A 292 5.12 5.65 -2.94
N LEU A 293 4.96 4.92 -1.81
CA LEU A 293 4.11 3.74 -1.74
C LEU A 293 2.63 4.14 -1.63
N LEU A 294 1.83 3.66 -2.59
CA LEU A 294 0.38 3.58 -2.52
C LEU A 294 0.01 2.15 -2.09
N ALA A 295 -0.34 1.96 -0.83
CA ALA A 295 -0.52 0.64 -0.26
C ALA A 295 -1.93 0.11 -0.51
N TYR A 296 -2.10 -0.93 -1.35
CA TYR A 296 -3.40 -1.55 -1.54
C TYR A 296 -3.64 -2.73 -0.60
N SER A 297 -4.92 -3.05 -0.38
CA SER A 297 -5.40 -4.11 0.55
C SER A 297 -4.94 -3.93 2.00
N PRO A 298 -5.03 -2.74 2.60
CA PRO A 298 -4.66 -2.52 4.00
C PRO A 298 -5.44 -3.41 4.97
N LEU A 299 -6.65 -3.80 4.61
CA LEU A 299 -7.50 -4.74 5.37
C LEU A 299 -7.48 -6.17 4.82
N GLY A 300 -6.51 -6.55 3.96
CA GLY A 300 -6.38 -7.92 3.45
C GLY A 300 -7.66 -8.46 2.78
N GLY A 301 -8.29 -7.67 1.89
CA GLY A 301 -9.56 -8.05 1.25
C GLY A 301 -10.74 -8.14 2.23
N GLY A 302 -10.61 -7.56 3.41
CA GLY A 302 -11.57 -7.60 4.52
C GLY A 302 -11.24 -8.67 5.58
N ALA A 303 -10.14 -9.42 5.46
CA ALA A 303 -9.72 -10.37 6.50
C ALA A 303 -9.44 -9.64 7.83
N LEU A 304 -8.76 -8.51 7.77
CA LEU A 304 -8.45 -7.66 8.93
C LEU A 304 -9.64 -6.81 9.46
N SER A 305 -10.86 -7.09 9.03
CA SER A 305 -12.07 -6.70 9.75
C SER A 305 -12.57 -7.78 10.73
N GLY A 306 -11.97 -8.98 10.67
CA GLY A 306 -12.38 -10.13 11.48
C GLY A 306 -13.62 -10.88 10.97
N LYS A 307 -14.32 -10.37 9.95
CA LYS A 307 -15.61 -10.93 9.49
C LYS A 307 -15.55 -12.37 8.98
N TYR A 308 -14.39 -12.84 8.52
CA TYR A 308 -14.24 -14.20 8.01
C TYR A 308 -13.84 -15.23 9.08
N ILE A 309 -13.71 -14.83 10.35
CA ILE A 309 -13.45 -15.78 11.45
C ILE A 309 -14.64 -16.69 11.66
N ASP A 310 -15.86 -16.11 11.70
CA ASP A 310 -17.10 -16.87 11.60
C ASP A 310 -17.59 -16.87 10.14
N ILE A 311 -17.31 -17.97 9.44
CA ILE A 311 -17.69 -18.17 8.02
C ILE A 311 -19.21 -18.16 7.79
N ASN A 312 -20.00 -18.45 8.83
CA ASN A 312 -21.45 -18.52 8.74
C ASN A 312 -22.12 -17.15 8.95
N SER A 313 -21.38 -16.15 9.40
CA SER A 313 -21.92 -14.80 9.58
C SER A 313 -22.41 -14.20 8.26
N GLU A 314 -23.45 -13.38 8.28
CA GLU A 314 -23.95 -12.66 7.11
C GLU A 314 -22.87 -11.73 6.49
N ALA A 315 -22.03 -11.13 7.34
CA ALA A 315 -20.91 -10.31 6.90
C ALA A 315 -19.85 -11.12 6.11
N ALA A 316 -19.57 -12.35 6.54
CA ALA A 316 -18.67 -13.25 5.84
C ALA A 316 -19.26 -13.71 4.49
N LYS A 317 -20.54 -14.12 4.47
CA LYS A 317 -21.24 -14.58 3.26
C LYS A 317 -21.24 -13.50 2.16
N ARG A 318 -21.44 -12.23 2.53
CA ARG A 318 -21.41 -11.07 1.60
C ARG A 318 -19.99 -10.58 1.32
N GLY A 319 -18.99 -11.12 1.98
CA GLY A 319 -17.60 -10.74 1.80
C GLY A 319 -16.99 -11.32 0.53
N ARG A 320 -16.12 -10.54 -0.13
CA ARG A 320 -15.53 -10.90 -1.44
C ARG A 320 -14.74 -12.20 -1.44
N LEU A 321 -14.11 -12.60 -0.33
CA LEU A 321 -13.36 -13.85 -0.24
C LEU A 321 -14.27 -15.08 -0.33
N ASN A 322 -15.55 -14.94 0.00
CA ASN A 322 -16.56 -15.99 -0.13
C ASN A 322 -17.40 -15.84 -1.40
N LEU A 323 -17.67 -14.60 -1.86
CA LEU A 323 -18.41 -14.35 -3.10
C LEU A 323 -17.63 -14.75 -4.35
N PHE A 324 -16.30 -14.68 -4.32
CA PHE A 324 -15.44 -14.97 -5.47
C PHE A 324 -14.40 -16.04 -5.10
N PRO A 325 -14.76 -17.33 -5.14
CA PRO A 325 -13.84 -18.43 -4.84
C PRO A 325 -12.54 -18.34 -5.65
N GLY A 326 -11.41 -18.56 -4.99
CA GLY A 326 -10.06 -18.42 -5.58
C GLY A 326 -9.52 -17.00 -5.61
N TYR A 327 -10.36 -15.97 -5.50
CA TYR A 327 -9.90 -14.57 -5.48
C TYR A 327 -9.35 -14.20 -4.10
N MET A 328 -8.08 -13.74 -4.06
CA MET A 328 -7.38 -13.36 -2.83
C MET A 328 -7.40 -14.44 -1.72
N GLU A 329 -7.49 -15.70 -2.10
CA GLU A 329 -7.61 -16.86 -1.21
C GLU A 329 -6.48 -16.93 -0.16
N ARG A 330 -5.32 -16.36 -0.47
CA ARG A 330 -4.18 -16.22 0.46
C ARG A 330 -4.54 -15.65 1.82
N TYR A 331 -5.55 -14.77 1.89
CA TYR A 331 -6.02 -14.18 3.15
C TYR A 331 -6.96 -15.09 3.93
N ASN A 332 -7.49 -16.15 3.30
CA ASN A 332 -8.39 -17.12 3.92
C ASN A 332 -7.70 -18.45 4.30
N ARG A 333 -6.39 -18.56 4.07
CA ARG A 333 -5.60 -19.74 4.48
C ARG A 333 -5.46 -19.82 5.99
N SER A 334 -5.22 -21.04 6.53
CA SER A 334 -5.19 -21.29 7.97
C SER A 334 -4.24 -20.36 8.72
N ILE A 335 -3.01 -20.21 8.26
CA ILE A 335 -1.99 -19.38 8.92
C ILE A 335 -2.35 -17.88 8.91
N ALA A 336 -2.94 -17.38 7.82
CA ALA A 336 -3.42 -16.00 7.77
C ALA A 336 -4.60 -15.78 8.72
N LYS A 337 -5.47 -16.78 8.83
CA LYS A 337 -6.60 -16.77 9.77
C LYS A 337 -6.15 -16.82 11.22
N GLU A 338 -5.17 -17.67 11.54
CA GLU A 338 -4.55 -17.73 12.87
C GLU A 338 -3.91 -16.39 13.25
N ALA A 339 -3.12 -15.80 12.36
CA ALA A 339 -2.54 -14.48 12.57
C ALA A 339 -3.61 -13.43 12.79
N THR A 340 -4.70 -13.45 12.01
CA THR A 340 -5.82 -12.52 12.16
C THR A 340 -6.46 -12.64 13.55
N ILE A 341 -6.66 -13.86 14.07
CA ILE A 341 -7.18 -14.08 15.43
C ILE A 341 -6.26 -13.45 16.46
N GLN A 342 -4.94 -13.62 16.33
CA GLN A 342 -3.98 -13.01 17.26
C GLN A 342 -4.00 -11.47 17.18
N TYR A 343 -4.15 -10.88 16.00
CA TYR A 343 -4.31 -9.44 15.87
C TYR A 343 -5.66 -8.94 16.44
N ILE A 344 -6.74 -9.73 16.42
CA ILE A 344 -7.99 -9.41 17.12
C ILE A 344 -7.74 -9.31 18.63
N GLU A 345 -7.08 -10.30 19.21
CA GLU A 345 -6.79 -10.31 20.67
C GLU A 345 -5.86 -9.15 21.05
N LEU A 346 -4.87 -8.83 20.21
CA LEU A 346 -4.00 -7.69 20.41
C LEU A 346 -4.80 -6.37 20.36
N ALA A 347 -5.67 -6.18 19.37
CA ALA A 347 -6.51 -5.00 19.29
C ALA A 347 -7.38 -4.84 20.55
N LYS A 348 -8.05 -5.91 21.00
CA LYS A 348 -8.85 -5.94 22.23
C LYS A 348 -8.04 -5.55 23.47
N LYS A 349 -6.80 -6.06 23.60
CA LYS A 349 -5.88 -5.72 24.71
C LYS A 349 -5.70 -4.22 24.88
N TYR A 350 -5.72 -3.48 23.79
CA TYR A 350 -5.53 -2.02 23.76
C TYR A 350 -6.82 -1.22 23.55
N GLY A 351 -7.99 -1.85 23.63
CA GLY A 351 -9.27 -1.20 23.47
C GLY A 351 -9.55 -0.69 22.05
N LEU A 352 -8.89 -1.30 21.05
CA LEU A 352 -9.05 -0.99 19.63
C LEU A 352 -9.90 -2.05 18.93
N THR A 353 -10.55 -1.65 17.83
CA THR A 353 -11.04 -2.62 16.85
C THR A 353 -9.87 -3.11 15.99
N LEU A 354 -10.03 -4.28 15.34
CA LEU A 354 -9.01 -4.78 14.41
C LEU A 354 -8.81 -3.83 13.22
N VAL A 355 -9.88 -3.19 12.73
CA VAL A 355 -9.82 -2.19 11.65
C VAL A 355 -8.98 -0.99 12.09
N GLN A 356 -9.21 -0.47 13.31
CA GLN A 356 -8.41 0.62 13.87
C GLN A 356 -6.93 0.24 13.98
N LEU A 357 -6.62 -0.95 14.51
CA LEU A 357 -5.24 -1.43 14.62
C LEU A 357 -4.58 -1.53 13.24
N ALA A 358 -5.25 -2.15 12.26
CA ALA A 358 -4.70 -2.38 10.94
C ALA A 358 -4.46 -1.07 10.17
N LEU A 359 -5.43 -0.16 10.18
CA LEU A 359 -5.34 1.10 9.44
C LEU A 359 -4.40 2.10 10.11
N ALA A 360 -4.37 2.17 11.46
CA ALA A 360 -3.41 3.01 12.17
C ALA A 360 -1.97 2.52 11.99
N PHE A 361 -1.73 1.19 11.98
CA PHE A 361 -0.44 0.61 11.63
C PHE A 361 0.04 1.09 10.26
N MET A 362 -0.83 1.05 9.24
CA MET A 362 -0.51 1.52 7.90
C MET A 362 -0.19 3.01 7.86
N ARG A 363 -1.05 3.82 8.48
CA ARG A 363 -0.93 5.28 8.57
C ARG A 363 0.41 5.73 9.16
N ASP A 364 0.87 5.02 10.16
CA ASP A 364 2.06 5.41 10.94
C ASP A 364 3.38 4.91 10.31
N ARG A 365 3.32 4.20 9.16
CA ARG A 365 4.52 3.84 8.39
C ARG A 365 5.02 5.05 7.58
N PRO A 366 6.29 5.48 7.75
CA PRO A 366 6.81 6.68 7.10
C PRO A 366 6.88 6.57 5.57
N PHE A 367 6.99 5.35 5.05
CA PHE A 367 7.08 5.07 3.62
C PHE A 367 5.71 4.89 2.93
N VAL A 368 4.60 4.77 3.67
CA VAL A 368 3.25 4.71 3.09
C VAL A 368 2.77 6.13 2.85
N MET A 369 2.65 6.52 1.59
CA MET A 369 2.16 7.85 1.22
C MET A 369 0.64 7.92 1.33
N SER A 370 -0.04 6.88 0.85
CA SER A 370 -1.49 6.76 0.94
C SER A 370 -1.92 5.30 1.02
N SER A 371 -2.93 5.01 1.82
CA SER A 371 -3.56 3.69 1.92
C SER A 371 -4.79 3.64 1.04
N ILE A 372 -4.80 2.72 0.06
CA ILE A 372 -5.95 2.53 -0.83
C ILE A 372 -6.97 1.66 -0.10
N ILE A 373 -8.00 2.28 0.43
CA ILE A 373 -9.14 1.60 1.05
C ILE A 373 -10.19 1.24 0.00
N GLY A 374 -10.94 0.17 0.25
CA GLY A 374 -12.06 -0.23 -0.58
C GLY A 374 -13.23 -0.70 0.28
N ALA A 375 -14.37 -0.08 0.08
CA ALA A 375 -15.60 -0.42 0.78
C ALA A 375 -16.67 -0.90 -0.20
N THR A 376 -17.59 -1.75 0.27
CA THR A 376 -18.79 -2.17 -0.46
C THR A 376 -20.07 -1.59 0.15
N SER A 377 -19.93 -0.77 1.19
CA SER A 377 -21.03 0.02 1.77
C SER A 377 -20.49 1.31 2.35
N LEU A 378 -21.37 2.30 2.47
CA LEU A 378 -21.06 3.59 3.10
C LEU A 378 -20.63 3.44 4.56
N ASP A 379 -21.20 2.47 5.30
CA ASP A 379 -20.85 2.24 6.70
C ASP A 379 -19.43 1.69 6.86
N GLN A 380 -19.00 0.79 5.97
CA GLN A 380 -17.57 0.35 5.92
C GLN A 380 -16.65 1.52 5.63
N LEU A 381 -17.00 2.39 4.68
CA LEU A 381 -16.20 3.56 4.37
C LEU A 381 -16.09 4.52 5.55
N LYS A 382 -17.18 4.73 6.28
CA LYS A 382 -17.19 5.54 7.51
C LYS A 382 -16.26 4.94 8.57
N GLU A 383 -16.37 3.63 8.82
CA GLU A 383 -15.52 2.90 9.76
C GLU A 383 -14.03 3.06 9.38
N ASP A 384 -13.69 2.87 8.12
CA ASP A 384 -12.32 2.98 7.63
C ASP A 384 -11.74 4.40 7.83
N ILE A 385 -12.50 5.44 7.45
CA ILE A 385 -12.08 6.84 7.63
C ILE A 385 -11.97 7.18 9.12
N ASP A 386 -12.95 6.80 9.93
CA ASP A 386 -12.94 7.07 11.37
C ASP A 386 -11.77 6.36 12.06
N ALA A 387 -11.40 5.15 11.62
CA ALA A 387 -10.22 4.43 12.12
C ALA A 387 -8.92 5.23 11.90
N PHE A 388 -8.77 5.93 10.77
CA PHE A 388 -7.61 6.80 10.53
C PHE A 388 -7.59 8.03 11.42
N VAL A 389 -8.74 8.67 11.65
CA VAL A 389 -8.79 9.99 12.29
C VAL A 389 -8.99 9.94 13.80
N THR A 390 -9.56 8.84 14.34
CA THR A 390 -9.86 8.72 15.77
C THR A 390 -8.89 7.86 16.55
N THR A 391 -8.17 6.96 15.90
CA THR A 391 -7.15 6.11 16.56
C THR A 391 -5.93 6.95 16.97
N PRO A 392 -5.34 6.74 18.16
CA PRO A 392 -4.14 7.45 18.60
C PRO A 392 -3.07 7.54 17.53
N ARG A 393 -2.41 8.69 17.44
CA ARG A 393 -1.43 8.98 16.38
C ARG A 393 -0.16 9.63 16.95
N PRO A 394 1.00 8.97 16.87
CA PRO A 394 1.16 7.58 16.39
C PRO A 394 0.53 6.56 17.34
N LEU A 395 0.45 5.29 16.89
CA LEU A 395 0.14 4.18 17.80
C LEU A 395 1.16 4.15 18.94
N PRO A 396 0.73 3.87 20.18
CA PRO A 396 1.64 3.75 21.32
C PRO A 396 2.80 2.76 21.06
N PRO A 397 4.00 3.02 21.58
CA PRO A 397 5.16 2.16 21.35
C PRO A 397 4.95 0.70 21.77
N GLU A 398 4.19 0.46 22.85
CA GLU A 398 3.83 -0.88 23.33
C GLU A 398 2.93 -1.63 22.35
N VAL A 399 2.00 -0.95 21.68
CA VAL A 399 1.16 -1.54 20.63
C VAL A 399 2.03 -1.95 19.45
N MET A 400 2.96 -1.08 19.06
CA MET A 400 3.89 -1.36 17.96
C MET A 400 4.83 -2.52 18.30
N ALA A 401 5.32 -2.61 19.53
CA ALA A 401 6.17 -3.72 19.98
C ALA A 401 5.42 -5.06 19.90
N ASP A 402 4.15 -5.10 20.32
CA ASP A 402 3.33 -6.31 20.24
C ASP A 402 3.00 -6.69 18.79
N ILE A 403 2.76 -5.70 17.91
CA ILE A 403 2.61 -5.94 16.46
C ILE A 403 3.88 -6.60 15.90
N GLU A 404 5.06 -6.10 16.25
CA GLU A 404 6.33 -6.67 15.79
C GLU A 404 6.56 -8.09 16.36
N ALA A 405 6.17 -8.36 17.60
CA ALA A 405 6.23 -9.69 18.18
C ALA A 405 5.34 -10.70 17.43
N LEU A 406 4.10 -10.29 17.08
CA LEU A 406 3.21 -11.12 16.28
C LEU A 406 3.74 -11.32 14.86
N PHE A 407 4.25 -10.26 14.21
CA PHE A 407 4.86 -10.37 12.89
C PHE A 407 6.05 -11.34 12.88
N ASN A 408 6.91 -11.31 13.90
CA ASN A 408 8.02 -12.25 14.00
C ASN A 408 7.59 -13.71 14.10
N ARG A 409 6.41 -13.98 14.67
CA ARG A 409 5.82 -15.31 14.76
C ARG A 409 5.11 -15.71 13.45
N TYR A 410 4.44 -14.78 12.78
CA TYR A 410 3.63 -14.99 11.59
C TYR A 410 4.14 -14.10 10.45
N LYS A 411 5.38 -14.34 9.99
CA LYS A 411 5.96 -13.56 8.88
C LYS A 411 5.16 -13.77 7.59
N ASP A 412 4.56 -12.67 7.10
CA ASP A 412 3.78 -12.65 5.86
C ASP A 412 2.80 -13.84 5.69
N PRO A 413 1.89 -14.06 6.67
CA PRO A 413 1.06 -15.28 6.69
C PRO A 413 0.09 -15.37 5.49
N ALA A 414 -0.11 -14.29 4.74
CA ALA A 414 -0.90 -14.28 3.52
C ALA A 414 -0.05 -14.48 2.24
N ILE A 415 1.25 -14.75 2.37
CA ILE A 415 2.13 -15.05 1.24
C ILE A 415 2.44 -16.55 1.15
N LEU A 416 2.51 -17.22 2.30
CA LEU A 416 2.88 -18.65 2.39
C LEU A 416 1.67 -19.58 2.35
#